data_7e15431891090023e674f3a36a1faf5d
#
_entry.id   7e15431891090023e674f3a36a1faf5d
#
_cell.length_a   1.000
_cell.length_b   1.000
_cell.length_c   1.000
_cell.angle_alpha   90.00
_cell.angle_beta   90.00
_cell.angle_gamma   90.00
#
_symmetry.space_group_name_H-M   'P 1'
#
loop_
_entity.id
_entity.type
_entity.pdbx_description
1 polymer ?
#
loop_
_entity_poly.entity_id
_entity_poly.type
_entity_poly.pdbx_seq_one_letter_code
_entity_poly.pdbx_strand_id
1 'polypeptide(L)'
;MDEKKINIEGEEEVKQNAEASEETIVNEENTSENIENAQAEEVAEAEEKDPLEAAQEEIAHLKEQMLYKAAEFDNYRKRTIKEKAELLLNGAEKTVVAVLPVLDDMERAIAEGKKTDDPEVLREGMELIYQKFIKVLEGLNVKAIDTTDKDFDVDMHEAIAMVPGMGDDKKGKVIDCVLTGYTLNDKVIRHAKVAVGQ
;
A
#
# COMPACT_ATOMS: atom_id res chain seq x y z
N MET A 1 -36.23 16.74 4.76
CA MET A 1 -35.70 18.06 4.37
C MET A 1 -34.20 18.16 4.60
N ASP A 2 -33.43 17.06 4.25
CA ASP A 2 -31.99 16.97 4.57
C ASP A 2 -31.07 16.47 3.44
N GLU A 3 -31.56 16.42 2.21
CA GLU A 3 -30.75 15.98 1.07
C GLU A 3 -29.98 17.09 0.32
N LYS A 4 -30.10 18.34 0.76
CA LYS A 4 -29.48 19.51 0.07
C LYS A 4 -28.19 20.03 0.70
N LYS A 5 -27.77 19.53 1.86
CA LYS A 5 -26.55 20.02 2.55
C LYS A 5 -25.25 19.26 2.22
N ILE A 6 -25.35 18.02 1.72
CA ILE A 6 -24.17 17.18 1.47
C ILE A 6 -23.45 17.55 0.16
N ASN A 7 -24.13 18.25 -0.76
CA ASN A 7 -23.55 18.55 -2.08
C ASN A 7 -22.76 19.88 -2.14
N ILE A 8 -22.81 20.71 -1.08
CA ILE A 8 -22.16 22.03 -1.08
C ILE A 8 -20.69 21.92 -0.59
N GLU A 9 -20.41 21.03 0.37
CA GLU A 9 -19.04 20.84 0.88
C GLU A 9 -18.10 20.16 -0.16
N GLY A 10 -18.63 19.25 -0.97
CA GLY A 10 -17.84 18.60 -2.04
C GLY A 10 -17.50 19.52 -3.22
N GLU A 11 -18.33 20.52 -3.50
CA GLU A 11 -18.06 21.48 -4.59
C GLU A 11 -17.06 22.58 -4.17
N GLU A 12 -16.99 22.92 -2.90
CA GLU A 12 -15.98 23.88 -2.39
C GLU A 12 -14.58 23.24 -2.32
N GLU A 13 -14.44 21.99 -1.92
CA GLU A 13 -13.15 21.30 -1.94
C GLU A 13 -12.62 21.10 -3.37
N VAL A 14 -13.48 20.81 -4.34
CA VAL A 14 -13.09 20.68 -5.75
C VAL A 14 -12.67 22.02 -6.34
N LYS A 15 -13.30 23.13 -5.94
CA LYS A 15 -12.93 24.48 -6.40
C LYS A 15 -11.61 24.95 -5.79
N GLN A 16 -11.38 24.72 -4.49
CA GLN A 16 -10.11 25.06 -3.84
C GLN A 16 -8.94 24.27 -4.41
N ASN A 17 -9.14 23.00 -4.78
CA ASN A 17 -8.10 22.19 -5.43
C ASN A 17 -7.84 22.61 -6.89
N ALA A 18 -8.84 23.15 -7.60
CA ALA A 18 -8.68 23.69 -8.94
C ALA A 18 -7.93 25.03 -8.93
N GLU A 19 -8.25 25.92 -7.99
CA GLU A 19 -7.55 27.21 -7.83
C GLU A 19 -6.09 27.01 -7.38
N ALA A 20 -5.82 26.05 -6.50
CA ALA A 20 -4.44 25.72 -6.10
C ALA A 20 -3.61 25.12 -7.24
N SER A 21 -4.23 24.41 -8.18
CA SER A 21 -3.52 23.88 -9.38
C SER A 21 -3.28 24.94 -10.44
N GLU A 22 -4.16 25.95 -10.56
CA GLU A 22 -3.97 27.08 -11.49
C GLU A 22 -2.89 28.06 -10.97
N GLU A 23 -2.82 28.33 -9.66
CA GLU A 23 -1.75 29.15 -9.07
C GLU A 23 -0.37 28.48 -9.20
N THR A 24 -0.29 27.16 -9.17
CA THR A 24 0.97 26.42 -9.35
C THR A 24 1.45 26.48 -10.81
N ILE A 25 0.55 26.40 -11.79
CA ILE A 25 0.84 26.48 -13.21
C ILE A 25 1.28 27.92 -13.59
N VAL A 26 0.61 28.95 -13.07
CA VAL A 26 0.96 30.36 -13.32
C VAL A 26 2.33 30.72 -12.71
N ASN A 27 2.70 30.10 -11.58
CA ASN A 27 4.03 30.30 -10.99
C ASN A 27 5.15 29.61 -11.77
N GLU A 28 4.88 28.47 -12.40
CA GLU A 28 5.87 27.79 -13.26
C GLU A 28 6.08 28.52 -14.60
N GLU A 29 5.03 29.06 -15.21
CA GLU A 29 5.16 29.89 -16.43
C GLU A 29 5.89 31.20 -16.16
N ASN A 30 5.60 31.90 -15.04
CA ASN A 30 6.34 33.13 -14.66
C ASN A 30 7.80 32.87 -14.29
N THR A 31 8.12 31.65 -13.79
CA THR A 31 9.53 31.29 -13.53
C THR A 31 10.27 30.98 -14.82
N SER A 32 9.59 30.40 -15.82
CA SER A 32 10.18 30.10 -17.13
C SER A 32 10.46 31.39 -17.94
N GLU A 33 9.53 32.34 -17.96
CA GLU A 33 9.74 33.64 -18.65
C GLU A 33 10.79 34.51 -17.97
N ASN A 34 10.94 34.43 -16.62
CA ASN A 34 12.02 35.13 -15.91
C ASN A 34 13.39 34.48 -16.15
N ILE A 35 13.44 33.17 -16.37
CA ILE A 35 14.70 32.48 -16.69
C ILE A 35 15.14 32.78 -18.14
N GLU A 36 14.20 32.82 -19.10
CA GLU A 36 14.49 33.19 -20.47
C GLU A 36 14.89 34.64 -20.61
N ASN A 37 14.29 35.58 -19.84
CA ASN A 37 14.65 36.99 -19.85
C ASN A 37 16.01 37.25 -19.17
N ALA A 38 16.31 36.52 -18.09
CA ALA A 38 17.62 36.58 -17.44
C ALA A 38 18.74 36.02 -18.35
N GLN A 39 18.44 34.95 -19.09
CA GLN A 39 19.38 34.39 -20.06
C GLN A 39 19.57 35.29 -21.30
N ALA A 40 18.53 36.02 -21.72
CA ALA A 40 18.64 36.96 -22.82
C ALA A 40 19.47 38.22 -22.46
N GLU A 41 19.39 38.70 -21.20
CA GLU A 41 20.23 39.81 -20.73
C GLU A 41 21.71 39.38 -20.51
N GLU A 42 21.92 38.13 -20.03
CA GLU A 42 23.26 37.55 -19.84
C GLU A 42 23.99 37.31 -21.17
N VAL A 43 23.22 36.95 -22.25
CA VAL A 43 23.78 36.80 -23.60
C VAL A 43 24.13 38.16 -24.23
N ALA A 44 23.42 39.24 -23.87
CA ALA A 44 23.72 40.60 -24.37
C ALA A 44 24.94 41.24 -23.69
N GLU A 45 25.25 40.90 -22.44
CA GLU A 45 26.50 41.33 -21.76
C GLU A 45 27.71 40.45 -22.13
N ALA A 46 27.50 39.24 -22.66
CA ALA A 46 28.57 38.31 -23.03
C ALA A 46 29.32 38.69 -24.32
N GLU A 47 28.79 39.63 -25.13
CA GLU A 47 29.44 40.04 -26.36
C GLU A 47 30.70 40.93 -26.14
N GLU A 48 30.94 41.45 -24.90
CA GLU A 48 32.13 42.23 -24.56
C GLU A 48 33.17 41.49 -23.69
N LYS A 49 32.83 40.25 -23.19
CA LYS A 49 33.76 39.47 -22.34
C LYS A 49 34.67 38.56 -23.18
N ASP A 50 35.93 38.44 -22.75
CA ASP A 50 36.84 37.44 -23.32
C ASP A 50 36.20 36.04 -23.23
N PRO A 51 36.07 35.30 -24.35
CA PRO A 51 35.42 33.97 -24.34
C PRO A 51 36.02 33.01 -23.31
N LEU A 52 37.24 33.21 -22.87
CA LEU A 52 37.89 32.43 -21.84
C LEU A 52 37.37 32.78 -20.44
N GLU A 53 37.09 34.04 -20.15
CA GLU A 53 36.52 34.50 -18.88
C GLU A 53 35.06 34.05 -18.76
N ALA A 54 34.24 34.15 -19.81
CA ALA A 54 32.88 33.69 -19.85
C ALA A 54 32.78 32.16 -19.59
N ALA A 55 33.66 31.36 -20.21
CA ALA A 55 33.73 29.93 -19.97
C ALA A 55 34.16 29.59 -18.53
N GLN A 56 35.03 30.37 -17.91
CA GLN A 56 35.43 30.17 -16.51
C GLN A 56 34.30 30.49 -15.52
N GLU A 57 33.54 31.56 -15.79
CA GLU A 57 32.35 31.91 -15.00
C GLU A 57 31.29 30.82 -15.09
N GLU A 58 31.03 30.28 -16.29
CA GLU A 58 30.09 29.18 -16.47
C GLU A 58 30.52 27.90 -15.74
N ILE A 59 31.83 27.57 -15.82
CA ILE A 59 32.37 26.41 -15.06
C ILE A 59 32.24 26.64 -13.56
N ALA A 60 32.45 27.84 -13.05
CA ALA A 60 32.30 28.14 -11.63
C ALA A 60 30.84 28.01 -11.19
N HIS A 61 29.90 28.56 -11.95
CA HIS A 61 28.47 28.45 -11.73
C HIS A 61 27.97 26.99 -11.78
N LEU A 62 28.40 26.22 -12.78
CA LEU A 62 28.06 24.81 -12.88
C LEU A 62 28.61 24.00 -11.71
N LYS A 63 29.81 24.30 -11.22
CA LYS A 63 30.37 23.66 -10.03
C LYS A 63 29.56 23.98 -8.76
N GLU A 64 29.12 25.22 -8.60
CA GLU A 64 28.29 25.64 -7.49
C GLU A 64 26.93 24.93 -7.54
N GLN A 65 26.27 24.87 -8.71
CA GLN A 65 25.04 24.12 -8.90
C GLN A 65 25.19 22.62 -8.60
N MET A 66 26.31 22.02 -9.03
CA MET A 66 26.60 20.62 -8.72
C MET A 66 26.76 20.40 -7.22
N LEU A 67 27.46 21.31 -6.53
CA LEU A 67 27.65 21.23 -5.08
C LEU A 67 26.31 21.37 -4.35
N TYR A 68 25.47 22.31 -4.78
CA TYR A 68 24.13 22.51 -4.23
C TYR A 68 23.26 21.26 -4.44
N LYS A 69 23.20 20.74 -5.67
CA LYS A 69 22.46 19.51 -5.98
C LYS A 69 22.98 18.29 -5.22
N ALA A 70 24.29 18.18 -5.02
CA ALA A 70 24.88 17.12 -4.22
C ALA A 70 24.42 17.20 -2.75
N ALA A 71 24.41 18.41 -2.17
CA ALA A 71 23.91 18.62 -0.82
C ALA A 71 22.41 18.34 -0.67
N GLU A 72 21.59 18.76 -1.65
CA GLU A 72 20.16 18.42 -1.69
C GLU A 72 19.95 16.92 -1.79
N PHE A 73 20.71 16.24 -2.64
CA PHE A 73 20.61 14.79 -2.80
C PHE A 73 20.97 14.05 -1.50
N ASP A 74 22.00 14.48 -0.80
CA ASP A 74 22.39 13.91 0.49
C ASP A 74 21.30 14.13 1.57
N ASN A 75 20.69 15.31 1.60
CA ASN A 75 19.58 15.61 2.49
C ASN A 75 18.34 14.76 2.16
N TYR A 76 18.01 14.67 0.86
CA TYR A 76 16.92 13.80 0.39
C TYR A 76 17.17 12.34 0.77
N ARG A 77 18.37 11.83 0.53
CA ARG A 77 18.75 10.45 0.89
C ARG A 77 18.60 10.19 2.38
N LYS A 78 19.09 11.10 3.24
CA LYS A 78 18.95 10.98 4.70
C LYS A 78 17.48 10.95 5.11
N ARG A 79 16.65 11.86 4.56
CA ARG A 79 15.23 11.92 4.83
C ARG A 79 14.52 10.64 4.38
N THR A 80 14.78 10.18 3.16
CA THR A 80 14.16 8.96 2.62
C THR A 80 14.51 7.71 3.43
N ILE A 81 15.76 7.60 3.91
CA ILE A 81 16.16 6.49 4.79
C ILE A 81 15.36 6.53 6.11
N LYS A 82 15.19 7.72 6.70
CA LYS A 82 14.41 7.90 7.91
C LYS A 82 12.94 7.55 7.69
N GLU A 83 12.32 8.08 6.63
CA GLU A 83 10.93 7.78 6.26
C GLU A 83 10.71 6.28 6.01
N LYS A 84 11.64 5.63 5.30
CA LYS A 84 11.58 4.17 5.10
C LYS A 84 11.69 3.38 6.41
N ALA A 85 12.56 3.80 7.32
CA ALA A 85 12.69 3.16 8.63
C ALA A 85 11.39 3.34 9.46
N GLU A 86 10.79 4.53 9.45
CA GLU A 86 9.51 4.79 10.11
C GLU A 86 8.36 3.97 9.50
N LEU A 87 8.30 3.85 8.17
CA LEU A 87 7.32 3.00 7.49
C LEU A 87 7.48 1.52 7.85
N LEU A 88 8.71 1.03 7.99
CA LEU A 88 8.96 -0.36 8.41
C LEU A 88 8.56 -0.59 9.86
N LEU A 89 8.83 0.36 10.76
CA LEU A 89 8.48 0.26 12.17
C LEU A 89 6.97 0.33 12.40
N ASN A 90 6.29 1.24 11.69
CA ASN A 90 4.87 1.52 11.89
C ASN A 90 3.96 0.85 10.85
N GLY A 91 4.52 0.13 9.88
CA GLY A 91 3.76 -0.49 8.78
C GLY A 91 2.71 -1.50 9.25
N ALA A 92 2.90 -2.11 10.41
CA ALA A 92 1.95 -3.04 11.01
C ALA A 92 0.83 -2.33 11.82
N GLU A 93 0.94 -1.03 12.12
CA GLU A 93 0.02 -0.31 13.00
C GLU A 93 -1.44 -0.46 12.54
N LYS A 94 -1.71 -0.19 11.26
CA LYS A 94 -3.06 -0.33 10.68
C LYS A 94 -3.62 -1.74 10.86
N THR A 95 -2.80 -2.76 10.67
CA THR A 95 -3.20 -4.16 10.83
C THR A 95 -3.48 -4.49 12.30
N VAL A 96 -2.59 -4.06 13.20
CA VAL A 96 -2.77 -4.27 14.64
C VAL A 96 -4.06 -3.61 15.12
N VAL A 97 -4.27 -2.33 14.82
CA VAL A 97 -5.49 -1.59 15.20
C VAL A 97 -6.75 -2.26 14.68
N ALA A 98 -6.73 -2.78 13.45
CA ALA A 98 -7.88 -3.49 12.88
C ALA A 98 -8.18 -4.83 13.58
N VAL A 99 -7.16 -5.51 14.13
CA VAL A 99 -7.31 -6.80 14.81
C VAL A 99 -7.69 -6.65 16.29
N LEU A 100 -7.33 -5.54 16.96
CA LEU A 100 -7.63 -5.33 18.39
C LEU A 100 -9.12 -5.54 18.75
N PRO A 101 -10.13 -5.08 17.98
CA PRO A 101 -11.53 -5.32 18.29
C PRO A 101 -11.95 -6.80 18.26
N VAL A 102 -11.21 -7.65 17.56
CA VAL A 102 -11.42 -9.11 17.58
C VAL A 102 -10.86 -9.69 18.87
N LEU A 103 -9.71 -9.20 19.32
CA LEU A 103 -9.13 -9.57 20.61
C LEU A 103 -10.06 -9.21 21.78
N ASP A 104 -10.64 -8.00 21.75
CA ASP A 104 -11.61 -7.56 22.77
C ASP A 104 -12.83 -8.49 22.82
N ASP A 105 -13.35 -8.91 21.65
CA ASP A 105 -14.46 -9.86 21.58
C ASP A 105 -14.08 -11.25 22.11
N MET A 106 -12.84 -11.71 21.84
CA MET A 106 -12.34 -12.96 22.41
C MET A 106 -12.22 -12.89 23.93
N GLU A 107 -11.69 -11.79 24.48
CA GLU A 107 -11.60 -11.59 25.93
C GLU A 107 -13.00 -11.60 26.58
N ARG A 108 -13.97 -10.92 25.95
CA ARG A 108 -15.36 -10.93 26.40
C ARG A 108 -15.96 -12.34 26.36
N ALA A 109 -15.76 -13.08 25.26
CA ALA A 109 -16.26 -14.45 25.13
C ALA A 109 -15.66 -15.40 26.20
N ILE A 110 -14.37 -15.25 26.51
CA ILE A 110 -13.72 -16.02 27.57
C ILE A 110 -14.30 -15.66 28.94
N ALA A 111 -14.57 -14.38 29.20
CA ALA A 111 -15.15 -13.93 30.45
C ALA A 111 -16.59 -14.45 30.64
N GLU A 112 -17.41 -14.39 29.59
CA GLU A 112 -18.77 -14.89 29.63
C GLU A 112 -18.82 -16.44 29.63
N GLY A 113 -17.88 -17.09 28.91
CA GLY A 113 -17.78 -18.57 28.92
C GLY A 113 -17.45 -19.17 30.26
N LYS A 114 -16.89 -18.40 31.22
CA LYS A 114 -16.73 -18.86 32.60
C LYS A 114 -18.02 -18.86 33.41
N LYS A 115 -19.05 -18.18 32.91
CA LYS A 115 -20.36 -18.03 33.60
C LYS A 115 -21.44 -18.95 33.05
N THR A 116 -21.19 -19.53 31.87
CA THR A 116 -22.17 -20.38 31.20
C THR A 116 -21.61 -21.78 30.95
N ASP A 117 -22.41 -22.80 31.23
CA ASP A 117 -22.06 -24.21 30.96
C ASP A 117 -22.71 -24.71 29.66
N ASP A 118 -23.39 -23.83 28.90
CA ASP A 118 -24.06 -24.19 27.66
C ASP A 118 -23.06 -24.16 26.47
N PRO A 119 -22.74 -25.34 25.90
CA PRO A 119 -21.77 -25.43 24.82
C PRO A 119 -22.29 -24.82 23.48
N GLU A 120 -23.62 -24.71 23.30
CA GLU A 120 -24.15 -24.11 22.07
C GLU A 120 -23.96 -22.60 22.04
N VAL A 121 -24.22 -21.93 23.15
CA VAL A 121 -23.98 -20.47 23.29
C VAL A 121 -22.50 -20.14 23.07
N LEU A 122 -21.60 -20.98 23.59
CA LEU A 122 -20.15 -20.80 23.37
C LEU A 122 -19.77 -20.99 21.90
N ARG A 123 -20.35 -21.97 21.21
CA ARG A 123 -20.10 -22.24 19.80
C ARG A 123 -20.57 -21.06 18.93
N GLU A 124 -21.79 -20.57 19.16
CA GLU A 124 -22.32 -19.42 18.45
C GLU A 124 -21.45 -18.16 18.66
N GLY A 125 -21.03 -17.93 19.90
CA GLY A 125 -20.13 -16.82 20.22
C GLY A 125 -18.79 -16.91 19.47
N MET A 126 -18.19 -18.09 19.42
CA MET A 126 -16.94 -18.32 18.68
C MET A 126 -17.14 -18.15 17.17
N GLU A 127 -18.26 -18.62 16.61
CA GLU A 127 -18.61 -18.46 15.20
C GLU A 127 -18.71 -16.98 14.82
N LEU A 128 -19.35 -16.15 15.65
CA LEU A 128 -19.48 -14.72 15.44
C LEU A 128 -18.11 -14.02 15.44
N ILE A 129 -17.23 -14.39 16.39
CA ILE A 129 -15.87 -13.84 16.46
C ILE A 129 -15.06 -14.25 15.22
N TYR A 130 -15.17 -15.51 14.80
CA TYR A 130 -14.51 -15.99 13.59
C TYR A 130 -14.96 -15.21 12.34
N GLN A 131 -16.27 -15.04 12.15
CA GLN A 131 -16.81 -14.28 11.02
C GLN A 131 -16.36 -12.81 11.05
N LYS A 132 -16.32 -12.20 12.23
CA LYS A 132 -15.79 -10.83 12.38
C LYS A 132 -14.33 -10.78 12.01
N PHE A 133 -13.53 -11.76 12.42
CA PHE A 133 -12.11 -11.81 12.09
C PHE A 133 -11.87 -11.94 10.59
N ILE A 134 -12.63 -12.80 9.90
CA ILE A 134 -12.56 -12.90 8.44
C ILE A 134 -12.87 -11.57 7.77
N LYS A 135 -13.93 -10.86 8.19
CA LYS A 135 -14.28 -9.54 7.66
C LYS A 135 -13.18 -8.49 7.89
N VAL A 136 -12.52 -8.54 9.04
CA VAL A 136 -11.37 -7.65 9.33
C VAL A 136 -10.21 -7.93 8.38
N LEU A 137 -9.91 -9.21 8.14
CA LEU A 137 -8.87 -9.63 7.20
C LEU A 137 -9.21 -9.22 5.76
N GLU A 138 -10.45 -9.40 5.32
CA GLU A 138 -10.93 -8.96 4.02
C GLU A 138 -10.78 -7.43 3.85
N GLY A 139 -11.11 -6.66 4.89
CA GLY A 139 -10.91 -5.20 4.92
C GLY A 139 -9.44 -4.77 4.82
N LEU A 140 -8.52 -5.67 5.15
CA LEU A 140 -7.07 -5.51 4.98
C LEU A 140 -6.55 -6.10 3.66
N ASN A 141 -7.44 -6.47 2.73
CA ASN A 141 -7.14 -7.16 1.47
C ASN A 141 -6.47 -8.54 1.65
N VAL A 142 -6.70 -9.18 2.78
CA VAL A 142 -6.31 -10.57 3.00
C VAL A 142 -7.50 -11.47 2.61
N LYS A 143 -7.30 -12.37 1.66
CA LYS A 143 -8.33 -13.30 1.16
C LYS A 143 -7.87 -14.73 1.33
N ALA A 144 -8.79 -15.61 1.70
CA ALA A 144 -8.54 -17.04 1.71
C ALA A 144 -8.44 -17.56 0.26
N ILE A 145 -7.51 -18.47 0.03
CA ILE A 145 -7.37 -19.18 -1.26
C ILE A 145 -8.48 -20.20 -1.34
N ASP A 146 -9.32 -20.10 -2.37
CA ASP A 146 -10.37 -21.08 -2.66
C ASP A 146 -9.75 -22.35 -3.26
N THR A 147 -9.90 -23.44 -2.52
CA THR A 147 -9.34 -24.75 -2.89
C THR A 147 -10.42 -25.75 -3.28
N THR A 148 -11.70 -25.39 -3.22
CA THR A 148 -12.82 -26.31 -3.42
C THR A 148 -12.94 -26.72 -4.89
N ASP A 149 -12.72 -28.00 -5.20
CA ASP A 149 -12.78 -28.57 -6.55
C ASP A 149 -11.92 -27.86 -7.60
N LYS A 150 -10.87 -27.16 -7.14
CA LYS A 150 -9.91 -26.47 -8.03
C LYS A 150 -8.80 -27.43 -8.50
N ASP A 151 -8.25 -27.11 -9.66
CA ASP A 151 -7.02 -27.75 -10.10
C ASP A 151 -5.85 -27.35 -9.20
N PHE A 152 -4.91 -28.27 -9.01
CA PHE A 152 -3.70 -27.95 -8.25
C PHE A 152 -2.87 -26.91 -8.98
N ASP A 153 -2.56 -25.82 -8.29
CA ASP A 153 -1.74 -24.73 -8.77
C ASP A 153 -0.52 -24.55 -7.84
N VAL A 154 0.68 -24.68 -8.38
CA VAL A 154 1.94 -24.59 -7.63
C VAL A 154 2.15 -23.20 -7.02
N ASP A 155 1.61 -22.14 -7.64
CA ASP A 155 1.77 -20.78 -7.16
C ASP A 155 0.89 -20.48 -5.91
N MET A 156 -0.18 -21.26 -5.72
CA MET A 156 -1.14 -21.04 -4.62
C MET A 156 -1.18 -22.19 -3.63
N HIS A 157 -0.85 -23.42 -4.06
CA HIS A 157 -1.03 -24.62 -3.27
C HIS A 157 0.29 -25.34 -3.00
N GLU A 158 0.36 -25.97 -1.83
CA GLU A 158 1.41 -26.90 -1.41
C GLU A 158 0.80 -28.30 -1.26
N ALA A 159 1.15 -29.22 -2.14
CA ALA A 159 0.65 -30.61 -2.03
C ALA A 159 1.40 -31.33 -0.90
N ILE A 160 0.66 -31.71 0.15
CA ILE A 160 1.22 -32.43 1.30
C ILE A 160 0.92 -33.93 1.24
N ALA A 161 -0.10 -34.33 0.50
CA ALA A 161 -0.50 -35.72 0.34
C ALA A 161 -1.06 -35.97 -1.08
N MET A 162 -0.89 -37.18 -1.57
CA MET A 162 -1.55 -37.70 -2.76
C MET A 162 -2.55 -38.76 -2.36
N VAL A 163 -3.80 -38.63 -2.83
CA VAL A 163 -4.89 -39.54 -2.51
C VAL A 163 -5.16 -40.44 -3.71
N PRO A 164 -4.84 -41.74 -3.62
CA PRO A 164 -5.06 -42.66 -4.71
C PRO A 164 -6.53 -43.11 -4.78
N GLY A 165 -6.97 -43.54 -5.96
CA GLY A 165 -8.28 -44.20 -6.12
C GLY A 165 -9.48 -43.29 -6.17
N MET A 166 -9.32 -42.00 -6.40
CA MET A 166 -10.42 -41.02 -6.46
C MET A 166 -11.11 -40.94 -7.83
N GLY A 167 -10.63 -41.69 -8.82
CA GLY A 167 -11.12 -41.68 -10.21
C GLY A 167 -10.39 -40.64 -11.07
N ASP A 168 -10.44 -40.84 -12.39
CA ASP A 168 -9.73 -39.99 -13.36
C ASP A 168 -10.22 -38.54 -13.35
N ASP A 169 -11.48 -38.30 -12.97
CA ASP A 169 -12.08 -36.96 -12.91
C ASP A 169 -11.46 -36.07 -11.83
N LYS A 170 -10.82 -36.64 -10.81
CA LYS A 170 -10.20 -35.93 -9.69
C LYS A 170 -8.67 -35.94 -9.73
N LYS A 171 -8.11 -36.49 -10.77
CA LYS A 171 -6.67 -36.51 -10.96
C LYS A 171 -6.12 -35.10 -11.16
N GLY A 172 -5.15 -34.72 -10.33
CA GLY A 172 -4.54 -33.39 -10.35
C GLY A 172 -5.41 -32.27 -9.71
N LYS A 173 -6.57 -32.63 -9.12
CA LYS A 173 -7.42 -31.68 -8.39
C LYS A 173 -7.16 -31.72 -6.91
N VAL A 174 -7.48 -30.61 -6.25
CA VAL A 174 -7.49 -30.53 -4.80
C VAL A 174 -8.67 -31.34 -4.28
N ILE A 175 -8.39 -32.30 -3.42
CA ILE A 175 -9.40 -33.18 -2.80
C ILE A 175 -9.78 -32.67 -1.42
N ASP A 176 -8.81 -32.20 -0.65
CA ASP A 176 -9.00 -31.68 0.69
C ASP A 176 -8.02 -30.57 1.00
N CYS A 177 -8.42 -29.64 1.86
CA CYS A 177 -7.57 -28.55 2.33
C CYS A 177 -7.30 -28.69 3.82
N VAL A 178 -6.09 -29.13 4.14
CA VAL A 178 -5.66 -29.32 5.54
C VAL A 178 -5.36 -28.00 6.23
N LEU A 179 -4.82 -27.03 5.48
CA LEU A 179 -4.53 -25.70 6.00
C LEU A 179 -4.85 -24.64 4.93
N THR A 180 -5.77 -23.75 5.25
CA THR A 180 -6.18 -22.68 4.34
C THR A 180 -5.00 -21.76 3.99
N GLY A 181 -4.80 -21.48 2.71
CA GLY A 181 -3.87 -20.47 2.22
C GLY A 181 -4.48 -19.07 2.25
N TYR A 182 -3.63 -18.06 2.19
CA TYR A 182 -4.08 -16.66 2.14
C TYR A 182 -3.24 -15.84 1.17
N THR A 183 -3.91 -14.88 0.54
CA THR A 183 -3.28 -13.83 -0.27
C THR A 183 -3.44 -12.47 0.40
N LEU A 184 -2.48 -11.58 0.18
CA LEU A 184 -2.53 -10.16 0.57
C LEU A 184 -2.28 -9.32 -0.69
N ASN A 185 -3.23 -8.48 -1.09
CA ASN A 185 -3.15 -7.70 -2.33
C ASN A 185 -2.70 -8.57 -3.52
N ASP A 186 -3.37 -9.72 -3.69
CA ASP A 186 -3.12 -10.74 -4.72
C ASP A 186 -1.75 -11.46 -4.65
N LYS A 187 -0.91 -11.13 -3.68
CA LYS A 187 0.33 -11.85 -3.41
C LYS A 187 0.09 -12.95 -2.39
N VAL A 188 0.47 -14.18 -2.71
CA VAL A 188 0.41 -15.30 -1.77
C VAL A 188 1.34 -15.05 -0.58
N ILE A 189 0.76 -14.99 0.62
CA ILE A 189 1.49 -14.86 1.90
C ILE A 189 1.58 -16.19 2.64
N ARG A 190 0.68 -17.13 2.31
CA ARG A 190 0.69 -18.50 2.80
C ARG A 190 0.02 -19.40 1.77
N HIS A 191 0.72 -20.42 1.28
CA HIS A 191 0.13 -21.42 0.40
C HIS A 191 -0.92 -22.27 1.15
N ALA A 192 -1.95 -22.68 0.43
CA ALA A 192 -2.89 -23.65 0.97
C ALA A 192 -2.24 -25.03 0.98
N LYS A 193 -2.26 -25.73 2.12
CA LYS A 193 -1.79 -27.11 2.20
C LYS A 193 -2.91 -28.05 1.84
N VAL A 194 -2.74 -28.77 0.75
CA VAL A 194 -3.81 -29.53 0.12
C VAL A 194 -3.41 -30.99 -0.10
N ALA A 195 -4.43 -31.86 -0.11
CA ALA A 195 -4.31 -33.21 -0.63
C ALA A 195 -4.79 -33.23 -2.09
N VAL A 196 -4.02 -33.85 -2.98
CA VAL A 196 -4.26 -33.89 -4.44
C VAL A 196 -4.62 -35.28 -4.88
N GLY A 197 -5.60 -35.42 -5.78
CA GLY A 197 -5.97 -36.69 -6.41
C GLY A 197 -4.87 -37.22 -7.34
N GLN A 198 -4.59 -38.52 -7.23
CA GLN A 198 -3.61 -39.24 -8.05
C GLN A 198 -4.29 -40.00 -9.17
#